data_c409104e4573626292d80ac81c989676
#
_entry.id   c409104e4573626292d80ac81c989676
#
_cell.length_a   1.000
_cell.length_b   1.000
_cell.length_c   1.000
_cell.angle_alpha   90.00
_cell.angle_beta   90.00
_cell.angle_gamma   90.00
#
_symmetry.space_group_name_H-M   'P 1'
#
loop_
_entity.id
_entity.type
_entity.pdbx_description
1 polymer ?
#
loop_
_entity_poly.entity_id
_entity_poly.type
_entity_poly.pdbx_seq_one_letter_code
_entity_poly.pdbx_strand_id
1 'polypeptide(L)'
;HFFQYTAIDEYSRWRFVEAFEEHSTYSSALFVEHLVKAFPCRIECIQTDNGNEFTNRFTSKLDKPTLFQVRLEQYGIRHKLIRPYTPRHNGKVERSHRKDNERFYATHTFYSFDDFASQLKVYNRRDYNNFPIRPLGWRTPNQVLKDYLLSM
;
A
#
# COMPACT_ATOMS: atom_id res chain seq x y z
N HIS A 1 5.11 19.02 -2.24
CA HIS A 1 4.31 17.97 -1.60
C HIS A 1 4.82 16.59 -1.97
N PHE A 2 4.83 15.72 -0.98
CA PHE A 2 5.23 14.33 -1.17
C PHE A 2 4.06 13.43 -0.80
N PHE A 3 3.94 12.32 -1.50
CA PHE A 3 2.83 11.38 -1.30
C PHE A 3 3.37 10.01 -0.94
N GLN A 4 2.71 9.36 0.01
CA GLN A 4 2.99 7.98 0.37
C GLN A 4 1.90 7.07 -0.21
N TYR A 5 2.31 6.09 -1.01
CA TYR A 5 1.43 5.01 -1.43
C TYR A 5 1.69 3.79 -0.57
N THR A 6 0.64 3.11 -0.18
CA THR A 6 0.70 2.00 0.79
C THR A 6 -0.12 0.83 0.31
N ALA A 7 0.48 -0.35 0.32
CA ALA A 7 -0.23 -1.62 0.14
C ALA A 7 0.01 -2.50 1.35
N ILE A 8 -1.04 -3.10 1.88
CA ILE A 8 -0.97 -3.98 3.04
C ILE A 8 -1.60 -5.33 2.69
N ASP A 9 -0.89 -6.42 3.02
CA ASP A 9 -1.40 -7.77 2.86
C ASP A 9 -2.39 -8.09 3.99
N GLU A 10 -3.60 -8.51 3.64
CA GLU A 10 -4.64 -8.77 4.64
C GLU A 10 -4.28 -9.87 5.61
N TYR A 11 -3.59 -10.91 5.14
CA TYR A 11 -3.26 -12.06 5.98
C TYR A 11 -2.12 -11.75 6.95
N SER A 12 -0.97 -11.32 6.41
CA SER A 12 0.25 -11.12 7.21
C SER A 12 0.37 -9.73 7.80
N ARG A 13 -0.41 -8.78 7.30
CA ARG A 13 -0.29 -7.34 7.58
C ARG A 13 1.05 -6.76 7.09
N TRP A 14 1.83 -7.54 6.32
CA TRP A 14 3.04 -7.04 5.68
C TRP A 14 2.70 -5.88 4.76
N ARG A 15 3.54 -4.87 4.79
CA ARG A 15 3.24 -3.61 4.10
C ARG A 15 4.36 -3.23 3.15
N PHE A 16 3.97 -2.77 1.96
CA PHE A 16 4.86 -2.13 1.01
C PHE A 16 4.47 -0.67 0.87
N VAL A 17 5.44 0.22 0.98
CA VAL A 17 5.22 1.67 0.84
C VAL A 17 6.20 2.25 -0.16
N GLU A 18 5.78 3.31 -0.83
CA GLU A 18 6.63 4.03 -1.76
C GLU A 18 6.26 5.51 -1.76
N ALA A 19 7.27 6.37 -1.87
CA ALA A 19 7.10 7.82 -1.95
C ALA A 19 6.99 8.26 -3.41
N PHE A 20 6.11 9.22 -3.67
CA PHE A 20 5.94 9.83 -4.99
C PHE A 20 5.80 11.34 -4.85
N GLU A 21 6.21 12.06 -5.90
CA GLU A 21 6.06 13.52 -5.95
C GLU A 21 4.70 13.93 -6.49
N GLU A 22 3.96 13.02 -7.12
CA GLU A 22 2.62 13.32 -7.63
C GLU A 22 1.61 12.24 -7.21
N HIS A 23 0.37 12.64 -7.14
CA HIS A 23 -0.76 11.78 -6.79
C HIS A 23 -1.58 11.56 -8.06
N SER A 24 -1.25 10.51 -8.82
CA SER A 24 -1.80 10.28 -10.15
C SER A 24 -1.93 8.78 -10.45
N THR A 25 -2.65 8.47 -11.55
CA THR A 25 -2.72 7.10 -12.04
C THR A 25 -1.37 6.60 -12.57
N TYR A 26 -0.48 7.50 -13.00
CA TYR A 26 0.89 7.11 -13.39
C TYR A 26 1.68 6.63 -12.17
N SER A 27 1.58 7.35 -11.07
CA SER A 27 2.25 6.96 -9.82
C SER A 27 1.67 5.65 -9.27
N SER A 28 0.35 5.50 -9.24
CA SER A 28 -0.28 4.28 -8.75
C SER A 28 0.05 3.06 -9.62
N ALA A 29 0.14 3.23 -10.94
CA ALA A 29 0.52 2.16 -11.85
C ALA A 29 1.98 1.72 -11.62
N LEU A 30 2.89 2.68 -11.43
CA LEU A 30 4.28 2.39 -11.13
C LEU A 30 4.42 1.71 -9.77
N PHE A 31 3.64 2.15 -8.79
CA PHE A 31 3.58 1.53 -7.47
C PHE A 31 3.22 0.04 -7.57
N VAL A 32 2.23 -0.31 -8.40
CA VAL A 32 1.84 -1.71 -8.61
C VAL A 32 2.98 -2.51 -9.23
N GLU A 33 3.70 -1.96 -10.21
CA GLU A 33 4.85 -2.64 -10.80
C GLU A 33 5.90 -2.99 -9.75
N HIS A 34 6.18 -2.05 -8.86
CA HIS A 34 7.14 -2.26 -7.78
C HIS A 34 6.62 -3.24 -6.73
N LEU A 35 5.33 -3.14 -6.40
CA LEU A 35 4.68 -4.04 -5.45
C LEU A 35 4.76 -5.50 -5.91
N VAL A 36 4.43 -5.76 -7.17
CA VAL A 36 4.46 -7.10 -7.74
C VAL A 36 5.86 -7.72 -7.63
N LYS A 37 6.90 -6.91 -7.80
CA LYS A 37 8.28 -7.37 -7.65
C LYS A 37 8.69 -7.58 -6.20
N ALA A 38 8.15 -6.77 -5.29
CA ALA A 38 8.54 -6.79 -3.87
C ALA A 38 7.82 -7.86 -3.08
N PHE A 39 6.54 -8.13 -3.39
CA PHE A 39 5.77 -9.12 -2.65
C PHE A 39 6.14 -10.54 -3.12
N PRO A 40 6.48 -11.44 -2.20
CA PRO A 40 7.02 -12.76 -2.56
C PRO A 40 5.97 -13.78 -3.02
N CYS A 41 4.70 -13.42 -2.99
CA CYS A 41 3.60 -14.28 -3.41
C CYS A 41 2.87 -13.68 -4.60
N ARG A 42 2.08 -14.50 -5.29
CA ARG A 42 1.18 -14.00 -6.32
C ARG A 42 0.10 -13.13 -5.68
N ILE A 43 -0.16 -11.99 -6.28
CA ILE A 43 -1.24 -11.09 -5.88
C ILE A 43 -2.46 -11.42 -6.73
N GLU A 44 -3.55 -11.85 -6.09
CA GLU A 44 -4.78 -12.21 -6.80
C GLU A 44 -5.75 -11.04 -6.91
N CYS A 45 -5.78 -10.17 -5.90
CA CYS A 45 -6.73 -9.07 -5.83
C CYS A 45 -6.11 -7.89 -5.07
N ILE A 46 -6.37 -6.70 -5.57
CA ILE A 46 -6.04 -5.45 -4.86
C ILE A 46 -7.33 -4.68 -4.64
N GLN A 47 -7.58 -4.30 -3.40
CA GLN A 47 -8.70 -3.43 -3.02
C GLN A 47 -8.19 -2.01 -2.83
N THR A 48 -8.89 -1.05 -3.42
CA THR A 48 -8.58 0.38 -3.26
C THR A 48 -9.83 1.15 -2.89
N ASP A 49 -9.64 2.40 -2.45
CA ASP A 49 -10.74 3.36 -2.39
C ASP A 49 -11.10 3.84 -3.80
N ASN A 50 -11.99 4.83 -3.89
CA ASN A 50 -12.49 5.36 -5.16
C ASN A 50 -11.70 6.59 -5.64
N GLY A 51 -10.47 6.77 -5.20
CA GLY A 51 -9.61 7.85 -5.65
C GLY A 51 -9.35 7.84 -7.15
N ASN A 52 -9.17 9.03 -7.73
CA ASN A 52 -8.99 9.17 -9.17
C ASN A 52 -7.70 8.54 -9.70
N GLU A 53 -6.72 8.33 -8.83
CA GLU A 53 -5.49 7.61 -9.19
C GLU A 53 -5.74 6.11 -9.45
N PHE A 54 -6.85 5.57 -8.93
CA PHE A 54 -7.20 4.16 -9.05
C PHE A 54 -8.35 3.90 -10.02
N THR A 55 -9.32 4.80 -10.12
CA THR A 55 -10.52 4.55 -10.90
C THR A 55 -11.11 5.85 -11.45
N ASN A 56 -11.79 5.73 -12.59
CA ASN A 56 -12.56 6.83 -13.16
C ASN A 56 -14.05 6.77 -12.78
N ARG A 57 -14.41 5.96 -11.77
CA ARG A 57 -15.80 5.67 -11.39
C ARG A 57 -16.67 6.92 -11.16
N PHE A 58 -16.09 7.96 -10.57
CA PHE A 58 -16.79 9.20 -10.26
C PHE A 58 -16.33 10.38 -11.11
N THR A 59 -15.78 10.12 -12.30
CA THR A 59 -15.32 11.16 -13.22
C THR A 59 -16.15 11.12 -14.51
N SER A 60 -15.96 12.13 -15.36
CA SER A 60 -16.55 12.16 -16.69
C SER A 60 -16.02 11.06 -17.62
N LYS A 61 -14.93 10.39 -17.23
CA LYS A 61 -14.30 9.32 -17.99
C LYS A 61 -14.67 7.93 -17.47
N LEU A 62 -15.86 7.78 -16.92
CA LEU A 62 -16.34 6.56 -16.28
C LEU A 62 -16.10 5.30 -17.11
N ASP A 63 -16.27 5.35 -18.42
CA ASP A 63 -16.14 4.18 -19.30
C ASP A 63 -14.70 3.82 -19.65
N LYS A 64 -13.74 4.63 -19.22
CA LYS A 64 -12.32 4.41 -19.53
C LYS A 64 -11.59 3.90 -18.30
N PRO A 65 -10.77 2.84 -18.44
CA PRO A 65 -9.93 2.41 -17.32
C PRO A 65 -8.81 3.42 -17.07
N THR A 66 -8.38 3.53 -15.82
CA THR A 66 -7.16 4.26 -15.49
C THR A 66 -5.94 3.43 -15.89
N LEU A 67 -4.77 4.06 -15.97
CA LEU A 67 -3.53 3.33 -16.21
C LEU A 67 -3.28 2.28 -15.10
N PHE A 68 -3.63 2.62 -13.86
CA PHE A 68 -3.59 1.68 -12.75
C PHE A 68 -4.41 0.41 -13.04
N GLN A 69 -5.65 0.57 -13.50
CA GLN A 69 -6.52 -0.56 -13.83
C GLN A 69 -5.99 -1.38 -15.01
N VAL A 70 -5.47 -0.72 -16.03
CA VAL A 70 -4.83 -1.40 -17.18
C VAL A 70 -3.65 -2.24 -16.70
N ARG A 71 -2.84 -1.70 -15.80
CA ARG A 71 -1.67 -2.41 -15.27
C ARG A 71 -2.08 -3.63 -14.46
N LEU A 72 -3.13 -3.53 -13.62
CA LEU A 72 -3.65 -4.67 -12.87
C LEU A 72 -4.11 -5.77 -13.81
N GLU A 73 -4.82 -5.42 -14.90
CA GLU A 73 -5.27 -6.39 -15.87
C GLU A 73 -4.10 -7.10 -16.54
N GLN A 74 -3.04 -6.38 -16.89
CA GLN A 74 -1.83 -6.97 -17.48
C GLN A 74 -1.17 -7.99 -16.56
N TYR A 75 -1.24 -7.78 -15.25
CA TYR A 75 -0.71 -8.72 -14.25
C TYR A 75 -1.70 -9.81 -13.84
N GLY A 76 -2.92 -9.78 -14.36
CA GLY A 76 -3.96 -10.74 -13.98
C GLY A 76 -4.47 -10.54 -12.55
N ILE A 77 -4.41 -9.31 -12.05
CA ILE A 77 -4.84 -8.96 -10.69
C ILE A 77 -6.24 -8.37 -10.73
N ARG A 78 -7.16 -8.92 -9.93
CA ARG A 78 -8.51 -8.36 -9.78
C ARG A 78 -8.45 -7.04 -9.03
N HIS A 79 -9.24 -6.07 -9.46
CA HIS A 79 -9.40 -4.80 -8.77
C HIS A 79 -10.75 -4.75 -8.07
N LYS A 80 -10.74 -4.59 -6.76
CA LYS A 80 -11.94 -4.45 -5.94
C LYS A 80 -11.99 -3.04 -5.38
N LEU A 81 -13.09 -2.33 -5.63
CA LEU A 81 -13.34 -1.01 -5.07
C LEU A 81 -14.14 -1.15 -3.78
N ILE A 82 -13.79 -0.35 -2.77
CA ILE A 82 -14.61 -0.28 -1.56
C ILE A 82 -15.96 0.36 -1.90
N ARG A 83 -16.98 0.08 -1.10
CA ARG A 83 -18.27 0.76 -1.24
C ARG A 83 -18.09 2.23 -0.84
N PRO A 84 -18.71 3.17 -1.61
CA PRO A 84 -18.70 4.58 -1.22
C PRO A 84 -19.22 4.75 0.20
N TYR A 85 -18.60 5.65 0.96
CA TYR A 85 -18.99 5.98 2.34
C TYR A 85 -18.97 4.79 3.30
N THR A 86 -18.11 3.81 3.05
CA THR A 86 -17.93 2.65 3.95
C THR A 86 -16.49 2.59 4.45
N PRO A 87 -16.10 3.44 5.44
CA PRO A 87 -14.70 3.55 5.89
C PRO A 87 -14.12 2.23 6.40
N ARG A 88 -14.92 1.35 7.00
CA ARG A 88 -14.45 0.06 7.55
C ARG A 88 -13.75 -0.82 6.50
N HIS A 89 -14.05 -0.64 5.21
CA HIS A 89 -13.42 -1.42 4.15
C HIS A 89 -11.94 -1.08 3.95
N ASN A 90 -11.48 0.05 4.48
CA ASN A 90 -10.08 0.48 4.38
C ASN A 90 -9.41 0.62 5.76
N GLY A 91 -9.99 0.01 6.79
CA GLY A 91 -9.56 0.23 8.17
C GLY A 91 -8.14 -0.21 8.47
N LYS A 92 -7.63 -1.27 7.81
CA LYS A 92 -6.25 -1.74 8.02
C LYS A 92 -5.23 -0.72 7.52
N VAL A 93 -5.47 -0.14 6.35
CA VAL A 93 -4.61 0.90 5.78
C VAL A 93 -4.65 2.16 6.65
N GLU A 94 -5.84 2.58 7.05
CA GLU A 94 -5.99 3.76 7.91
C GLU A 94 -5.30 3.60 9.26
N ARG A 95 -5.41 2.43 9.89
CA ARG A 95 -4.69 2.14 11.14
C ARG A 95 -3.18 2.18 10.95
N SER A 96 -2.70 1.69 9.80
CA SER A 96 -1.27 1.74 9.51
C SER A 96 -0.78 3.19 9.34
N HIS A 97 -1.58 4.05 8.72
CA HIS A 97 -1.24 5.47 8.58
C HIS A 97 -1.23 6.20 9.92
N ARG A 98 -2.09 5.81 10.86
CA ARG A 98 -2.06 6.37 12.21
C ARG A 98 -0.73 6.06 12.91
N LYS A 99 -0.25 4.83 12.77
CA LYS A 99 1.07 4.46 13.30
C LYS A 99 2.19 5.24 12.64
N ASP A 100 2.08 5.49 11.32
CA ASP A 100 3.05 6.30 10.60
C ASP A 100 3.10 7.73 11.14
N ASN A 101 1.94 8.32 11.41
CA ASN A 101 1.89 9.67 11.95
C ASN A 101 2.57 9.76 13.33
N GLU A 102 2.36 8.78 14.18
CA GLU A 102 2.92 8.76 15.53
C GLU A 102 4.41 8.44 15.56
N ARG A 103 4.85 7.46 14.77
CA ARG A 103 6.21 6.90 14.84
C ARG A 103 7.17 7.46 13.82
N PHE A 104 6.66 7.99 12.71
CA PHE A 104 7.49 8.43 11.59
C PHE A 104 7.34 9.92 11.33
N TYR A 105 6.14 10.37 10.96
CA TYR A 105 5.95 11.76 10.55
C TYR A 105 6.14 12.75 11.71
N ALA A 106 5.70 12.40 12.91
CA ALA A 106 5.84 13.26 14.08
C ALA A 106 7.27 13.37 14.59
N THR A 107 8.15 12.43 14.25
CA THR A 107 9.49 12.32 14.83
C THR A 107 10.63 12.52 13.83
N HIS A 108 10.33 12.71 12.55
CA HIS A 108 11.32 12.83 11.48
C HIS A 108 11.18 14.13 10.73
N THR A 109 12.30 14.66 10.25
CA THR A 109 12.36 15.84 9.38
C THR A 109 12.91 15.41 8.02
N PHE A 110 12.31 15.91 6.95
CA PHE A 110 12.70 15.57 5.59
C PHE A 110 13.24 16.81 4.88
N TYR A 111 14.42 16.69 4.29
CA TYR A 111 15.11 17.82 3.66
C TYR A 111 14.96 17.84 2.14
N SER A 112 14.51 16.71 1.55
CA SER A 112 14.28 16.57 0.12
C SER A 112 13.34 15.41 -0.14
N PHE A 113 12.87 15.26 -1.39
CA PHE A 113 12.11 14.09 -1.77
C PHE A 113 12.91 12.80 -1.61
N ASP A 114 14.16 12.80 -2.04
CA ASP A 114 15.02 11.60 -1.93
C ASP A 114 15.25 11.21 -0.48
N ASP A 115 15.43 12.20 0.39
CA ASP A 115 15.56 11.96 1.82
C ASP A 115 14.28 11.35 2.41
N PHE A 116 13.12 11.91 2.06
CA PHE A 116 11.83 11.35 2.47
C PHE A 116 11.65 9.91 1.98
N ALA A 117 11.90 9.67 0.70
CA ALA A 117 11.74 8.34 0.11
C ALA A 117 12.64 7.31 0.80
N SER A 118 13.88 7.67 1.07
CA SER A 118 14.84 6.80 1.74
C SER A 118 14.43 6.51 3.18
N GLN A 119 14.07 7.55 3.95
CA GLN A 119 13.64 7.39 5.35
C GLN A 119 12.37 6.55 5.46
N LEU A 120 11.40 6.78 4.57
CA LEU A 120 10.15 6.01 4.56
C LEU A 120 10.40 4.53 4.32
N LYS A 121 11.25 4.21 3.36
CA LYS A 121 11.59 2.83 3.03
C LYS A 121 12.27 2.11 4.20
N VAL A 122 13.20 2.77 4.87
CA VAL A 122 13.90 2.23 6.05
C VAL A 122 12.92 2.04 7.20
N TYR A 123 12.08 3.02 7.50
CA TYR A 123 11.08 2.94 8.55
C TYR A 123 10.13 1.76 8.32
N ASN A 124 9.60 1.63 7.11
CA ASN A 124 8.65 0.56 6.81
C ASN A 124 9.28 -0.82 6.97
N ARG A 125 10.51 -0.99 6.52
CA ARG A 125 11.22 -2.27 6.60
C ARG A 125 11.65 -2.61 8.01
N ARG A 126 12.24 -1.67 8.74
CA ARG A 126 12.85 -1.92 10.05
C ARG A 126 11.88 -1.79 11.21
N ASP A 127 10.94 -0.85 11.13
CA ASP A 127 9.98 -0.60 12.19
C ASP A 127 8.64 -1.28 11.89
N TYR A 128 7.91 -0.81 10.88
CA TYR A 128 6.54 -1.27 10.66
C TYR A 128 6.44 -2.78 10.49
N ASN A 129 7.17 -3.36 9.54
CA ASN A 129 7.09 -4.80 9.26
C ASN A 129 7.74 -5.68 10.32
N ASN A 130 8.51 -5.10 11.23
CA ASN A 130 9.16 -5.80 12.36
C ASN A 130 8.52 -5.49 13.72
N PHE A 131 7.36 -4.85 13.74
CA PHE A 131 6.70 -4.51 14.98
C PHE A 131 5.63 -5.56 15.33
N PRO A 132 5.69 -6.16 16.54
CA PRO A 132 4.66 -7.12 16.98
C PRO A 132 3.30 -6.43 17.09
N ILE A 133 2.25 -7.07 16.58
CA ILE A 133 0.90 -6.52 16.65
C ILE A 133 -0.08 -7.55 17.20
N ARG A 134 -1.05 -7.05 17.96
CA ARG A 134 -2.02 -7.89 18.65
C ARG A 134 -2.82 -8.81 17.71
N PRO A 135 -3.35 -8.34 16.58
CA PRO A 135 -4.12 -9.21 15.67
C PRO A 135 -3.33 -10.41 15.12
N LEU A 136 -2.01 -10.37 15.16
CA LEU A 136 -1.14 -11.47 14.73
C LEU A 136 -0.64 -12.32 15.90
N GLY A 137 -1.27 -12.22 17.07
CA GLY A 137 -0.81 -12.92 18.27
C GLY A 137 0.55 -12.40 18.75
N TRP A 138 0.79 -11.11 18.60
CA TRP A 138 2.03 -10.41 18.95
C TRP A 138 3.24 -10.85 18.12
N ARG A 139 2.99 -11.45 16.94
CA ARG A 139 4.04 -11.66 15.94
C ARG A 139 4.16 -10.43 15.06
N THR A 140 5.30 -10.29 14.39
CA THR A 140 5.51 -9.22 13.41
C THR A 140 4.95 -9.63 12.05
N PRO A 141 4.59 -8.65 11.19
CA PRO A 141 4.21 -8.96 9.81
C PRO A 141 5.26 -9.81 9.07
N ASN A 142 6.54 -9.51 9.25
CA ASN A 142 7.61 -10.29 8.63
C ASN A 142 7.59 -11.75 9.09
N GLN A 143 7.36 -12.01 10.37
CA GLN A 143 7.30 -13.37 10.91
C GLN A 143 6.14 -14.15 10.31
N VAL A 144 4.95 -13.54 10.24
CA VAL A 144 3.76 -14.19 9.70
C VAL A 144 3.94 -14.50 8.21
N LEU A 145 4.47 -13.56 7.44
CA LEU A 145 4.74 -13.78 6.02
C LEU A 145 5.77 -14.88 5.80
N LYS A 146 6.85 -14.86 6.57
CA LYS A 146 7.89 -15.89 6.50
C LYS A 146 7.34 -17.28 6.80
N ASP A 147 6.54 -17.39 7.86
CA ASP A 147 5.92 -18.68 8.24
C ASP A 147 4.99 -19.19 7.14
N TYR A 148 4.23 -18.31 6.52
CA TYR A 148 3.39 -18.68 5.38
C TYR A 148 4.22 -19.21 4.21
N LEU A 149 5.31 -18.53 3.86
CA LEU A 149 6.19 -18.96 2.77
C LEU A 149 6.83 -20.32 3.05
N LEU A 150 7.20 -20.58 4.29
CA LEU A 150 7.79 -21.85 4.69
C LEU A 150 6.79 -23.02 4.69
N SER A 151 5.49 -22.71 4.77
CA SER A 151 4.42 -23.74 4.75
C SER A 151 3.97 -24.12 3.34
N MET A 152 4.46 -23.43 2.32
CA MET A 152 4.11 -23.69 0.92
C MET A 152 4.81 -24.91 0.37
#